data_1d0ade7889f483aa570fad8b75aca25e
#
_entry.id   1d0ade7889f483aa570fad8b75aca25e
#
_cell.length_a   1.000
_cell.length_b   1.000
_cell.length_c   1.000
_cell.angle_alpha   90.00
_cell.angle_beta   90.00
_cell.angle_gamma   90.00
#
_symmetry.space_group_name_H-M   'P 1'
#
loop_
_entity.id
_entity.type
_entity.pdbx_description
1 polymer ?
#
loop_
_entity_poly.entity_id
_entity_poly.type
_entity_poly.pdbx_seq_one_letter_code
_entity_poly.pdbx_strand_id
1 'polypeptide(L)'
;MELRHLEYFLAVADTGSFTRAAKTLHVVQSGVSATVRALERELGSALFTRSPQEVTLTAAGRAFLPRARETLDSARAAKDAVHRTQGALHGTVTVGTQTSIDLVDLPGLLAALRARHPGVAVRLRAAMAGSAGLAEQLRDGRLDVAFLSPPGPPPADLTTRPLATVPMVVYVADSHPLAGAGRVPLARLAEFPFIDSPPGFGNRAVVDQAFAAAGVQREVSVEVADVGTAVNFIRAGLGIGFLGHFLVPDRTGLDTVRVADHELRWQLTVATAATRRPSAATEAFLDLLGERHPSPLGGASTQGLNSV
;
A
#
# COMPACT_ATOMS: atom_id res chain seq x y z
N MET A 1 11.79 27.50 -15.88
CA MET A 1 11.58 26.10 -15.38
C MET A 1 10.83 25.33 -16.45
N GLU A 2 11.38 24.19 -16.90
CA GLU A 2 10.80 23.32 -17.93
C GLU A 2 10.30 22.02 -17.29
N LEU A 3 9.35 21.31 -17.92
CA LEU A 3 8.86 20.03 -17.40
C LEU A 3 9.98 19.01 -17.19
N ARG A 4 10.99 19.01 -18.07
CA ARG A 4 12.18 18.15 -17.93
C ARG A 4 12.97 18.42 -16.66
N HIS A 5 13.02 19.64 -16.16
CA HIS A 5 13.64 19.96 -14.86
C HIS A 5 12.93 19.23 -13.72
N LEU A 6 11.59 19.20 -13.76
CA LEU A 6 10.76 18.51 -12.77
C LEU A 6 10.91 16.99 -12.87
N GLU A 7 10.94 16.43 -14.08
CA GLU A 7 11.13 15.00 -14.30
C GLU A 7 12.47 14.53 -13.71
N TYR A 8 13.54 15.28 -13.94
CA TYR A 8 14.87 14.91 -13.45
C TYR A 8 14.98 15.07 -11.93
N PHE A 9 14.40 16.14 -11.38
CA PHE A 9 14.30 16.32 -9.94
C PHE A 9 13.56 15.16 -9.28
N LEU A 10 12.38 14.79 -9.80
CA LEU A 10 11.58 13.68 -9.27
C LEU A 10 12.31 12.34 -9.39
N ALA A 11 12.97 12.06 -10.50
CA ALA A 11 13.73 10.82 -10.66
C ALA A 11 14.87 10.70 -9.62
N VAL A 12 15.54 11.79 -9.27
CA VAL A 12 16.56 11.81 -8.22
C VAL A 12 15.91 11.65 -6.84
N ALA A 13 14.79 12.33 -6.58
CA ALA A 13 14.07 12.22 -5.31
C ALA A 13 13.56 10.79 -5.07
N ASP A 14 13.00 10.14 -6.10
CA ASP A 14 12.44 8.79 -6.01
C ASP A 14 13.52 7.70 -5.85
N THR A 15 14.69 7.90 -6.43
CA THR A 15 15.77 6.91 -6.40
C THR A 15 16.80 7.16 -5.29
N GLY A 16 16.83 8.38 -4.71
CA GLY A 16 17.89 8.80 -3.78
C GLY A 16 19.29 8.75 -4.40
N SER A 17 19.41 8.83 -5.75
CA SER A 17 20.69 8.68 -6.44
C SER A 17 20.66 9.26 -7.84
N PHE A 18 21.57 10.16 -8.15
CA PHE A 18 21.75 10.72 -9.49
C PHE A 18 22.07 9.64 -10.53
N THR A 19 22.85 8.63 -10.16
CA THR A 19 23.21 7.53 -11.06
C THR A 19 22.03 6.62 -11.36
N ARG A 20 21.21 6.27 -10.34
CA ARG A 20 19.99 5.48 -10.54
C ARG A 20 18.96 6.25 -11.34
N ALA A 21 18.76 7.53 -11.03
CA ALA A 21 17.88 8.42 -11.79
C ALA A 21 18.26 8.49 -13.28
N ALA A 22 19.56 8.63 -13.59
CA ALA A 22 20.06 8.64 -14.95
C ALA A 22 19.76 7.34 -15.70
N LYS A 23 19.92 6.18 -15.05
CA LYS A 23 19.53 4.88 -15.62
C LYS A 23 18.03 4.79 -15.89
N THR A 24 17.18 5.24 -14.96
CA THR A 24 15.73 5.26 -15.12
C THR A 24 15.28 6.18 -16.26
N LEU A 25 15.96 7.31 -16.43
CA LEU A 25 15.67 8.30 -17.48
C LEU A 25 16.35 7.98 -18.82
N HIS A 26 17.17 6.93 -18.89
CA HIS A 26 17.98 6.55 -20.05
C HIS A 26 18.89 7.67 -20.57
N VAL A 27 19.55 8.40 -19.65
CA VAL A 27 20.45 9.49 -19.94
C VAL A 27 21.77 9.35 -19.18
N VAL A 28 22.76 10.19 -19.48
CA VAL A 28 24.02 10.22 -18.74
C VAL A 28 23.84 10.98 -17.40
N GLN A 29 24.52 10.50 -16.36
CA GLN A 29 24.42 11.06 -15.00
C GLN A 29 24.79 12.55 -14.93
N SER A 30 25.79 12.98 -15.72
CA SER A 30 26.19 14.39 -15.81
C SER A 30 25.05 15.31 -16.29
N GLY A 31 24.22 14.83 -17.22
CA GLY A 31 23.03 15.53 -17.71
C GLY A 31 21.98 15.73 -16.62
N VAL A 32 21.69 14.66 -15.82
CA VAL A 32 20.77 14.78 -14.68
C VAL A 32 21.29 15.79 -13.67
N SER A 33 22.58 15.70 -13.32
CA SER A 33 23.20 16.60 -12.34
C SER A 33 23.21 18.07 -12.83
N ALA A 34 23.45 18.31 -14.12
CA ALA A 34 23.44 19.64 -14.71
C ALA A 34 22.03 20.23 -14.71
N THR A 35 21.03 19.43 -15.09
CA THR A 35 19.61 19.85 -15.13
C THR A 35 19.07 20.20 -13.75
N VAL A 36 19.35 19.35 -12.74
CA VAL A 36 18.94 19.61 -11.35
C VAL A 36 19.63 20.86 -10.82
N ARG A 37 20.95 21.06 -11.07
CA ARG A 37 21.66 22.27 -10.69
C ARG A 37 21.10 23.54 -11.37
N ALA A 38 20.63 23.43 -12.62
CA ALA A 38 19.99 24.54 -13.29
C ALA A 38 18.67 24.93 -12.61
N LEU A 39 17.87 23.92 -12.22
CA LEU A 39 16.65 24.11 -11.45
C LEU A 39 16.93 24.75 -10.07
N GLU A 40 17.91 24.26 -9.32
CA GLU A 40 18.32 24.81 -8.02
C GLU A 40 18.75 26.28 -8.13
N ARG A 41 19.50 26.64 -9.18
CA ARG A 41 19.88 28.03 -9.45
C ARG A 41 18.68 28.92 -9.79
N GLU A 42 17.74 28.43 -10.59
CA GLU A 42 16.53 29.17 -10.94
C GLU A 42 15.63 29.42 -9.71
N LEU A 43 15.55 28.44 -8.80
CA LEU A 43 14.79 28.53 -7.56
C LEU A 43 15.54 29.27 -6.42
N GLY A 44 16.81 29.55 -6.60
CA GLY A 44 17.67 30.19 -5.58
C GLY A 44 17.91 29.33 -4.33
N SER A 45 17.65 28.03 -4.40
CA SER A 45 17.74 27.11 -3.26
C SER A 45 18.19 25.73 -3.68
N ALA A 46 19.06 25.09 -2.88
CA ALA A 46 19.40 23.69 -3.06
C ALA A 46 18.20 22.80 -2.71
N LEU A 47 17.87 21.85 -3.57
CA LEU A 47 16.79 20.90 -3.37
C LEU A 47 17.29 19.57 -2.77
N PHE A 48 18.56 19.27 -2.96
CA PHE A 48 19.22 18.07 -2.43
C PHE A 48 20.42 18.40 -1.55
N THR A 49 20.55 17.66 -0.46
CA THR A 49 21.81 17.51 0.28
C THR A 49 22.55 16.36 -0.36
N ARG A 50 23.84 16.57 -0.67
CA ARG A 50 24.71 15.57 -1.31
C ARG A 50 25.80 15.17 -0.35
N SER A 51 25.78 13.93 0.10
CA SER A 51 26.91 13.30 0.79
C SER A 51 27.49 12.19 -0.08
N PRO A 52 28.71 11.72 0.19
CA PRO A 52 29.28 10.57 -0.54
C PRO A 52 28.46 9.29 -0.45
N GLN A 53 27.64 9.14 0.61
CA GLN A 53 26.87 7.94 0.89
C GLN A 53 25.39 8.08 0.51
N GLU A 54 24.83 9.32 0.46
CA GLU A 54 23.40 9.51 0.33
C GLU A 54 23.04 10.84 -0.33
N VAL A 55 21.95 10.81 -1.09
CA VAL A 55 21.28 12.01 -1.66
C VAL A 55 19.91 12.11 -1.02
N THR A 56 19.69 13.16 -0.22
CA THR A 56 18.44 13.42 0.50
C THR A 56 17.86 14.77 0.11
N LEU A 57 16.55 14.91 0.28
CA LEU A 57 15.87 16.21 0.05
C LEU A 57 16.19 17.19 1.17
N THR A 58 16.46 18.44 0.81
CA THR A 58 16.48 19.57 1.75
C THR A 58 15.05 19.92 2.20
N ALA A 59 14.89 20.88 3.10
CA ALA A 59 13.57 21.44 3.45
C ALA A 59 12.88 22.04 2.21
N ALA A 60 13.62 22.77 1.36
CA ALA A 60 13.12 23.30 0.09
C ALA A 60 12.75 22.18 -0.89
N GLY A 61 13.56 21.13 -0.99
CA GLY A 61 13.27 19.94 -1.81
C GLY A 61 11.99 19.22 -1.38
N ARG A 62 11.78 19.04 -0.07
CA ARG A 62 10.54 18.47 0.46
C ARG A 62 9.30 19.32 0.17
N ALA A 63 9.41 20.62 0.30
CA ALA A 63 8.32 21.54 -0.05
C ALA A 63 8.02 21.57 -1.56
N PHE A 64 9.06 21.46 -2.38
CA PHE A 64 8.95 21.50 -3.84
C PHE A 64 8.41 20.18 -4.44
N LEU A 65 8.69 19.03 -3.81
CA LEU A 65 8.36 17.69 -4.29
C LEU A 65 6.89 17.53 -4.69
N PRO A 66 5.90 17.83 -3.83
CA PRO A 66 4.49 17.67 -4.20
C PRO A 66 4.10 18.59 -5.36
N ARG A 67 4.61 19.82 -5.40
CA ARG A 67 4.29 20.80 -6.45
C ARG A 67 4.88 20.42 -7.82
N ALA A 68 6.09 19.86 -7.81
CA ALA A 68 6.70 19.35 -9.04
C ALA A 68 5.87 18.21 -9.64
N ARG A 69 5.33 17.31 -8.81
CA ARG A 69 4.45 16.23 -9.25
C ARG A 69 3.13 16.74 -9.78
N GLU A 70 2.44 17.62 -9.03
CA GLU A 70 1.19 18.26 -9.45
C GLU A 70 1.34 18.93 -10.82
N THR A 71 2.46 19.63 -11.06
CA THR A 71 2.72 20.29 -12.34
C THR A 71 2.86 19.30 -13.48
N LEU A 72 3.60 18.21 -13.29
CA LEU A 72 3.72 17.15 -14.31
C LEU A 72 2.40 16.42 -14.55
N ASP A 73 1.61 16.19 -13.50
CA ASP A 73 0.29 15.59 -13.62
C ASP A 73 -0.67 16.50 -14.40
N SER A 74 -0.63 17.81 -14.14
CA SER A 74 -1.42 18.80 -14.89
C SER A 74 -1.02 18.84 -16.37
N ALA A 75 0.28 18.76 -16.66
CA ALA A 75 0.78 18.68 -18.04
C ALA A 75 0.35 17.39 -18.75
N ARG A 76 0.32 16.25 -18.03
CA ARG A 76 -0.21 14.98 -18.54
C ARG A 76 -1.72 15.08 -18.79
N ALA A 77 -2.47 15.62 -17.83
CA ALA A 77 -3.91 15.81 -17.96
C ALA A 77 -4.30 16.68 -19.16
N ALA A 78 -3.49 17.69 -19.48
CA ALA A 78 -3.68 18.51 -20.68
C ALA A 78 -3.51 17.67 -21.98
N LYS A 79 -2.50 16.79 -22.05
CA LYS A 79 -2.34 15.86 -23.18
C LYS A 79 -3.51 14.87 -23.27
N ASP A 80 -3.93 14.31 -22.14
CA ASP A 80 -5.04 13.37 -22.06
C ASP A 80 -6.37 14.01 -22.50
N ALA A 81 -6.56 15.30 -22.21
CA ALA A 81 -7.73 16.04 -22.67
C ALA A 81 -7.82 16.09 -24.21
N VAL A 82 -6.69 16.25 -24.90
CA VAL A 82 -6.63 16.19 -26.36
C VAL A 82 -6.90 14.78 -26.86
N HIS A 83 -6.29 13.75 -26.27
CA HIS A 83 -6.50 12.37 -26.68
C HIS A 83 -7.96 11.92 -26.51
N ARG A 84 -8.66 12.40 -25.49
CA ARG A 84 -10.11 12.12 -25.30
C ARG A 84 -10.96 12.62 -26.49
N THR A 85 -10.61 13.70 -27.13
CA THR A 85 -11.34 14.18 -28.32
C THR A 85 -11.18 13.26 -29.51
N GLN A 86 -10.18 12.36 -29.48
CA GLN A 86 -9.90 11.36 -30.50
C GLN A 86 -10.50 9.98 -30.17
N GLY A 87 -11.28 9.86 -29.09
CA GLY A 87 -12.01 8.65 -28.71
C GLY A 87 -11.15 7.57 -28.02
N ALA A 88 -9.88 7.83 -27.72
CA ALA A 88 -9.00 6.87 -27.06
C ALA A 88 -8.47 7.43 -25.72
N LEU A 89 -8.68 6.68 -24.64
CA LEU A 89 -8.09 6.98 -23.35
C LEU A 89 -6.66 6.42 -23.28
N HIS A 90 -5.70 7.30 -22.94
CA HIS A 90 -4.29 6.95 -22.77
C HIS A 90 -3.81 7.40 -21.38
N GLY A 91 -2.74 6.80 -20.91
CA GLY A 91 -2.11 7.21 -19.66
C GLY A 91 -1.49 6.04 -18.90
N THR A 92 -0.97 6.35 -17.72
CA THR A 92 -0.44 5.34 -16.81
C THR A 92 -1.07 5.53 -15.44
N VAL A 93 -1.54 4.43 -14.85
CA VAL A 93 -2.00 4.38 -13.45
C VAL A 93 -0.98 3.62 -12.63
N THR A 94 -0.40 4.27 -11.64
CA THR A 94 0.54 3.63 -10.71
C THR A 94 -0.23 3.20 -9.47
N VAL A 95 -0.34 1.88 -9.26
CA VAL A 95 -1.13 1.27 -8.21
C VAL A 95 -0.23 0.66 -7.16
N GLY A 96 -0.35 1.11 -5.93
CA GLY A 96 0.28 0.51 -4.77
C GLY A 96 -0.54 -0.65 -4.21
N THR A 97 0.11 -1.76 -3.94
CA THR A 97 -0.57 -2.95 -3.39
C THR A 97 0.23 -3.57 -2.27
N GLN A 98 -0.45 -4.24 -1.36
CA GLN A 98 0.16 -5.16 -0.41
C GLN A 98 0.50 -6.47 -1.11
N THR A 99 1.34 -7.29 -0.49
CA THR A 99 1.79 -8.57 -1.04
C THR A 99 0.66 -9.59 -1.24
N SER A 100 -0.46 -9.44 -0.51
CA SER A 100 -1.62 -10.33 -0.60
C SER A 100 -2.91 -9.50 -0.60
N ILE A 101 -3.55 -9.36 -1.76
CA ILE A 101 -4.85 -8.70 -1.92
C ILE A 101 -5.87 -9.61 -2.60
N ASP A 102 -5.90 -10.88 -2.23
CA ASP A 102 -6.76 -11.90 -2.84
C ASP A 102 -8.27 -11.59 -2.70
N LEU A 103 -8.63 -10.60 -1.87
CA LEU A 103 -10.00 -10.07 -1.77
C LEU A 103 -10.44 -9.24 -2.98
N VAL A 104 -9.50 -8.84 -3.83
CA VAL A 104 -9.77 -8.11 -5.06
C VAL A 104 -9.20 -8.92 -6.22
N ASP A 105 -10.06 -9.27 -7.18
CA ASP A 105 -9.62 -9.87 -8.45
C ASP A 105 -8.86 -8.83 -9.28
N LEU A 106 -7.65 -8.49 -8.81
CA LEU A 106 -6.79 -7.54 -9.48
C LEU A 106 -6.40 -7.98 -10.90
N PRO A 107 -6.05 -9.25 -11.16
CA PRO A 107 -5.79 -9.71 -12.52
C PRO A 107 -6.98 -9.50 -13.45
N GLY A 108 -8.20 -9.87 -13.04
CA GLY A 108 -9.41 -9.67 -13.83
C GLY A 108 -9.75 -8.19 -14.03
N LEU A 109 -9.52 -7.34 -13.02
CA LEU A 109 -9.67 -5.89 -13.13
C LEU A 109 -8.72 -5.31 -14.19
N LEU A 110 -7.44 -5.71 -14.17
CA LEU A 110 -6.45 -5.24 -15.15
C LEU A 110 -6.74 -5.74 -16.55
N ALA A 111 -7.20 -6.98 -16.69
CA ALA A 111 -7.64 -7.52 -17.99
C ALA A 111 -8.82 -6.74 -18.56
N ALA A 112 -9.82 -6.42 -17.74
CA ALA A 112 -10.98 -5.62 -18.13
C ALA A 112 -10.59 -4.18 -18.50
N LEU A 113 -9.70 -3.55 -17.73
CA LEU A 113 -9.18 -2.21 -18.03
C LEU A 113 -8.47 -2.20 -19.37
N ARG A 114 -7.60 -3.18 -19.64
CA ARG A 114 -6.88 -3.30 -20.91
C ARG A 114 -7.81 -3.52 -22.11
N ALA A 115 -8.88 -4.32 -21.93
CA ALA A 115 -9.86 -4.57 -22.97
C ALA A 115 -10.68 -3.31 -23.31
N ARG A 116 -11.11 -2.54 -22.27
CA ARG A 116 -11.92 -1.32 -22.44
C ARG A 116 -11.06 -0.11 -22.86
N HIS A 117 -9.83 -0.02 -22.38
CA HIS A 117 -8.92 1.11 -22.55
C HIS A 117 -7.50 0.64 -22.88
N PRO A 118 -7.24 0.14 -24.10
CA PRO A 118 -5.95 -0.45 -24.50
C PRO A 118 -4.77 0.54 -24.43
N GLY A 119 -5.03 1.84 -24.45
CA GLY A 119 -4.03 2.90 -24.28
C GLY A 119 -3.65 3.20 -22.83
N VAL A 120 -4.32 2.58 -21.85
CA VAL A 120 -4.01 2.77 -20.41
C VAL A 120 -3.05 1.69 -19.95
N ALA A 121 -1.87 2.11 -19.47
CA ALA A 121 -0.90 1.25 -18.83
C ALA A 121 -1.09 1.25 -17.30
N VAL A 122 -0.91 0.09 -16.66
CA VAL A 122 -0.90 -0.01 -15.19
C VAL A 122 0.48 -0.44 -14.72
N ARG A 123 0.98 0.25 -13.69
CA ARG A 123 2.23 -0.09 -13.00
C ARG A 123 1.91 -0.48 -11.57
N LEU A 124 2.17 -1.74 -11.22
CA LEU A 124 2.01 -2.20 -9.84
C LEU A 124 3.30 -1.97 -9.05
N ARG A 125 3.15 -1.52 -7.80
CA ARG A 125 4.23 -1.34 -6.83
C ARG A 125 3.86 -2.02 -5.52
N ALA A 126 4.71 -2.93 -5.06
CA ALA A 126 4.54 -3.58 -3.77
C ALA A 126 4.92 -2.64 -2.62
N ALA A 127 4.19 -2.72 -1.51
CA ALA A 127 4.48 -1.98 -0.29
C ALA A 127 5.62 -2.63 0.48
N MET A 128 6.76 -1.97 0.58
CA MET A 128 7.86 -2.40 1.46
C MET A 128 7.64 -1.99 2.93
N ALA A 129 6.91 -0.90 3.16
CA ALA A 129 6.60 -0.36 4.49
C ALA A 129 5.08 -0.43 4.80
N GLY A 130 4.39 -1.42 4.26
CA GLY A 130 2.97 -1.67 4.50
C GLY A 130 2.05 -0.51 4.10
N SER A 131 0.89 -0.44 4.76
CA SER A 131 -0.13 0.59 4.49
C SER A 131 0.35 2.01 4.77
N ALA A 132 1.22 2.18 5.76
CA ALA A 132 1.79 3.50 6.08
C ALA A 132 2.67 4.02 4.93
N GLY A 133 3.54 3.16 4.38
CA GLY A 133 4.37 3.53 3.24
C GLY A 133 3.56 3.76 1.95
N LEU A 134 2.45 3.04 1.75
CA LEU A 134 1.53 3.30 0.64
C LEU A 134 0.83 4.66 0.79
N ALA A 135 0.38 5.00 1.98
CA ALA A 135 -0.24 6.29 2.27
C ALA A 135 0.75 7.46 2.02
N GLU A 136 2.00 7.31 2.44
CA GLU A 136 3.05 8.30 2.15
C GLU A 136 3.29 8.45 0.64
N GLN A 137 3.38 7.35 -0.10
CA GLN A 137 3.58 7.38 -1.54
C GLN A 137 2.40 8.00 -2.30
N LEU A 138 1.15 7.88 -1.80
CA LEU A 138 -0.01 8.61 -2.33
C LEU A 138 0.15 10.12 -2.12
N ARG A 139 0.51 10.55 -0.89
CA ARG A 139 0.75 11.97 -0.56
C ARG A 139 1.82 12.58 -1.44
N ASP A 140 2.90 11.85 -1.60
CA ASP A 140 4.02 12.27 -2.44
C ASP A 140 3.70 12.21 -3.94
N GLY A 141 2.57 11.62 -4.36
CA GLY A 141 2.21 11.43 -5.76
C GLY A 141 3.08 10.41 -6.50
N ARG A 142 3.73 9.51 -5.78
CA ARG A 142 4.42 8.33 -6.36
C ARG A 142 3.44 7.23 -6.75
N LEU A 143 2.23 7.25 -6.17
CA LEU A 143 1.11 6.40 -6.50
C LEU A 143 -0.11 7.24 -6.87
N ASP A 144 -0.90 6.74 -7.79
CA ASP A 144 -2.21 7.30 -8.15
C ASP A 144 -3.32 6.66 -7.31
N VAL A 145 -3.21 5.35 -7.09
CA VAL A 145 -4.14 4.54 -6.30
C VAL A 145 -3.35 3.63 -5.37
N ALA A 146 -3.87 3.35 -4.19
CA ALA A 146 -3.31 2.32 -3.32
C ALA A 146 -4.39 1.47 -2.67
N PHE A 147 -4.11 0.18 -2.54
CA PHE A 147 -4.86 -0.75 -1.70
C PHE A 147 -4.17 -0.82 -0.34
N LEU A 148 -4.81 -0.30 0.69
CA LEU A 148 -4.23 -0.20 2.03
C LEU A 148 -5.25 -0.57 3.12
N SER A 149 -4.75 -0.81 4.30
CA SER A 149 -5.55 -1.07 5.49
C SER A 149 -5.14 -0.08 6.58
N PRO A 150 -5.84 1.06 6.72
CA PRO A 150 -5.53 2.01 7.76
C PRO A 150 -5.95 1.45 9.13
N PRO A 151 -5.17 1.68 10.19
CA PRO A 151 -5.56 1.30 11.55
C PRO A 151 -6.49 2.38 12.15
N GLY A 152 -7.75 2.36 11.82
CA GLY A 152 -8.71 3.35 12.33
C GLY A 152 -9.24 4.30 11.25
N PRO A 153 -9.72 5.51 11.62
CA PRO A 153 -10.29 6.45 10.67
C PRO A 153 -9.30 6.79 9.55
N PRO A 154 -9.78 6.90 8.31
CA PRO A 154 -8.92 7.27 7.19
C PRO A 154 -8.26 8.63 7.44
N PRO A 155 -6.99 8.81 7.07
CA PRO A 155 -6.34 10.12 7.10
C PRO A 155 -7.12 11.13 6.25
N ALA A 156 -7.30 12.37 6.77
CA ALA A 156 -8.09 13.41 6.09
C ALA A 156 -7.53 13.85 4.73
N ASP A 157 -6.25 13.59 4.49
CA ASP A 157 -5.53 13.88 3.25
C ASP A 157 -5.62 12.77 2.20
N LEU A 158 -6.37 11.70 2.50
CA LEU A 158 -6.68 10.62 1.56
C LEU A 158 -8.19 10.51 1.33
N THR A 159 -8.59 10.37 0.08
CA THR A 159 -9.95 9.92 -0.28
C THR A 159 -9.94 8.40 -0.27
N THR A 160 -10.81 7.80 0.54
CA THR A 160 -10.82 6.35 0.74
C THR A 160 -12.18 5.75 0.49
N ARG A 161 -12.19 4.52 -0.02
CA ARG A 161 -13.42 3.70 -0.16
C ARG A 161 -13.13 2.30 0.36
N PRO A 162 -13.86 1.84 1.40
CA PRO A 162 -13.78 0.46 1.88
C PRO A 162 -14.18 -0.53 0.77
N LEU A 163 -13.43 -1.63 0.67
CA LEU A 163 -13.69 -2.72 -0.27
C LEU A 163 -14.14 -3.98 0.44
N ALA A 164 -13.48 -4.32 1.54
CA ALA A 164 -13.81 -5.50 2.33
C ALA A 164 -13.42 -5.30 3.79
N THR A 165 -14.16 -5.94 4.69
CA THR A 165 -13.82 -6.05 6.11
C THR A 165 -13.89 -7.50 6.50
N VAL A 166 -12.80 -8.04 7.03
CA VAL A 166 -12.70 -9.46 7.39
C VAL A 166 -12.28 -9.63 8.85
N PRO A 167 -12.80 -10.63 9.55
CA PRO A 167 -12.35 -10.95 10.89
C PRO A 167 -10.91 -11.48 10.86
N MET A 168 -10.14 -11.12 11.88
CA MET A 168 -8.83 -11.70 12.13
C MET A 168 -8.97 -12.82 13.15
N VAL A 169 -8.24 -13.90 12.92
CA VAL A 169 -8.14 -15.04 13.85
C VAL A 169 -6.68 -15.28 14.18
N VAL A 170 -6.43 -15.92 15.31
CA VAL A 170 -5.08 -16.35 15.70
C VAL A 170 -4.83 -17.72 15.08
N TYR A 171 -3.74 -17.84 14.34
CA TYR A 171 -3.23 -19.11 13.86
C TYR A 171 -2.19 -19.64 14.84
N VAL A 172 -2.26 -20.92 15.12
CA VAL A 172 -1.33 -21.68 15.97
C VAL A 172 -0.97 -22.99 15.27
N ALA A 173 0.17 -23.59 15.59
CA ALA A 173 0.44 -24.97 15.17
C ALA A 173 -0.59 -25.91 15.79
N ASP A 174 -0.92 -27.02 15.15
CA ASP A 174 -1.84 -28.04 15.68
C ASP A 174 -1.32 -28.72 16.99
N SER A 175 -0.01 -28.70 17.20
CA SER A 175 0.65 -29.12 18.42
C SER A 175 0.71 -28.06 19.53
N HIS A 176 0.23 -26.82 19.26
CA HIS A 176 0.33 -25.71 20.22
C HIS A 176 -0.64 -25.90 21.40
N PRO A 177 -0.29 -25.47 22.66
CA PRO A 177 -1.17 -25.58 23.83
C PRO A 177 -2.55 -24.95 23.68
N LEU A 178 -2.73 -23.99 22.75
CA LEU A 178 -4.01 -23.36 22.45
C LEU A 178 -4.79 -24.06 21.33
N ALA A 179 -4.25 -25.09 20.69
CA ALA A 179 -4.98 -25.85 19.68
C ALA A 179 -6.23 -26.50 20.30
N GLY A 180 -7.38 -26.40 19.62
CA GLY A 180 -8.67 -26.86 20.13
C GLY A 180 -9.33 -25.95 21.17
N ALA A 181 -8.70 -24.88 21.63
CA ALA A 181 -9.28 -23.98 22.66
C ALA A 181 -10.50 -23.18 22.18
N GLY A 182 -10.69 -23.07 20.88
CA GLY A 182 -11.80 -22.36 20.24
C GLY A 182 -11.78 -20.85 20.47
N ARG A 183 -11.93 -20.41 21.73
CA ARG A 183 -11.89 -19.00 22.12
C ARG A 183 -11.06 -18.78 23.39
N VAL A 184 -10.21 -17.76 23.39
CA VAL A 184 -9.40 -17.37 24.56
C VAL A 184 -9.39 -15.85 24.74
N PRO A 185 -9.23 -15.32 25.97
CA PRO A 185 -9.04 -13.91 26.19
C PRO A 185 -7.74 -13.41 25.54
N LEU A 186 -7.72 -12.13 25.13
CA LEU A 186 -6.54 -11.50 24.54
C LEU A 186 -5.30 -11.60 25.45
N ALA A 187 -5.50 -11.44 26.75
CA ALA A 187 -4.44 -11.55 27.76
C ALA A 187 -3.74 -12.92 27.75
N ARG A 188 -4.48 -14.00 27.49
CA ARG A 188 -3.92 -15.35 27.44
C ARG A 188 -2.99 -15.54 26.22
N LEU A 189 -3.27 -14.85 25.12
CA LEU A 189 -2.42 -14.88 23.93
C LEU A 189 -1.06 -14.23 24.20
N ALA A 190 -1.00 -13.22 25.07
CA ALA A 190 0.23 -12.50 25.40
C ALA A 190 1.32 -13.37 26.08
N GLU A 191 0.94 -14.55 26.57
CA GLU A 191 1.89 -15.49 27.17
C GLU A 191 2.76 -16.23 26.14
N PHE A 192 2.46 -16.05 24.84
CA PHE A 192 3.15 -16.74 23.76
C PHE A 192 3.86 -15.73 22.83
N PRO A 193 4.99 -16.13 22.21
CA PRO A 193 5.67 -15.29 21.23
C PRO A 193 4.84 -15.14 19.96
N PHE A 194 4.86 -13.92 19.36
CA PHE A 194 4.14 -13.62 18.13
C PHE A 194 5.04 -13.63 16.91
N ILE A 195 4.52 -14.17 15.82
CA ILE A 195 4.96 -13.94 14.46
C ILE A 195 4.06 -12.86 13.88
N ASP A 196 4.58 -11.71 13.51
CA ASP A 196 3.77 -10.59 13.04
C ASP A 196 4.43 -9.85 11.87
N SER A 197 3.67 -8.96 11.24
CA SER A 197 4.22 -8.06 10.24
C SER A 197 5.04 -6.95 10.89
N PRO A 198 5.99 -6.34 10.15
CA PRO A 198 6.71 -5.16 10.62
C PRO A 198 5.77 -3.99 10.94
N PRO A 199 6.19 -3.01 11.76
CA PRO A 199 5.47 -1.76 11.96
C PRO A 199 5.12 -1.07 10.64
N GLY A 200 3.94 -0.45 10.57
CA GLY A 200 3.43 0.18 9.34
C GLY A 200 2.48 -0.69 8.51
N PHE A 201 2.43 -1.99 8.78
CA PHE A 201 1.44 -2.88 8.18
C PHE A 201 0.10 -2.77 8.92
N GLY A 202 -1.02 -2.77 8.16
CA GLY A 202 -2.36 -2.55 8.73
C GLY A 202 -2.80 -3.66 9.68
N ASN A 203 -2.47 -4.93 9.42
CA ASN A 203 -2.75 -6.03 10.31
C ASN A 203 -2.00 -5.87 11.65
N ARG A 204 -0.70 -5.51 11.62
CA ARG A 204 0.08 -5.23 12.82
C ARG A 204 -0.55 -4.12 13.65
N ALA A 205 -0.95 -3.04 13.02
CA ALA A 205 -1.52 -1.89 13.70
C ALA A 205 -2.88 -2.21 14.37
N VAL A 206 -3.74 -3.02 13.74
CA VAL A 206 -5.01 -3.50 14.35
C VAL A 206 -4.73 -4.31 15.62
N VAL A 207 -3.74 -5.22 15.56
CA VAL A 207 -3.38 -6.06 16.70
C VAL A 207 -2.76 -5.21 17.82
N ASP A 208 -1.82 -4.32 17.50
CA ASP A 208 -1.18 -3.44 18.49
C ASP A 208 -2.22 -2.56 19.21
N GLN A 209 -3.21 -2.02 18.48
CA GLN A 209 -4.30 -1.23 19.08
C GLN A 209 -5.16 -2.07 20.04
N ALA A 210 -5.48 -3.32 19.69
CA ALA A 210 -6.27 -4.18 20.56
C ALA A 210 -5.52 -4.50 21.87
N PHE A 211 -4.24 -4.83 21.78
CA PHE A 211 -3.41 -5.09 22.97
C PHE A 211 -3.21 -3.84 23.81
N ALA A 212 -2.99 -2.68 23.19
CA ALA A 212 -2.88 -1.40 23.88
C ALA A 212 -4.19 -1.03 24.62
N ALA A 213 -5.35 -1.21 23.96
CA ALA A 213 -6.66 -0.96 24.57
C ALA A 213 -6.96 -1.88 25.74
N ALA A 214 -6.46 -3.12 25.71
CA ALA A 214 -6.57 -4.08 26.80
C ALA A 214 -5.55 -3.83 27.95
N GLY A 215 -4.58 -2.93 27.76
CA GLY A 215 -3.50 -2.70 28.73
C GLY A 215 -2.52 -3.88 28.83
N VAL A 216 -2.46 -4.73 27.80
CA VAL A 216 -1.65 -5.95 27.78
C VAL A 216 -0.48 -5.76 26.81
N GLN A 217 0.71 -6.15 27.24
CA GLN A 217 1.90 -6.19 26.38
C GLN A 217 2.07 -7.59 25.78
N ARG A 218 2.55 -7.66 24.54
CA ARG A 218 2.90 -8.90 23.85
C ARG A 218 4.33 -8.86 23.34
N GLU A 219 4.95 -10.00 23.20
CA GLU A 219 6.27 -10.15 22.60
C GLU A 219 6.13 -10.51 21.12
N VAL A 220 6.71 -9.70 20.22
CA VAL A 220 6.87 -10.05 18.81
C VAL A 220 8.29 -10.57 18.62
N SER A 221 8.41 -11.90 18.49
CA SER A 221 9.70 -12.58 18.37
C SER A 221 10.22 -12.62 16.95
N VAL A 222 9.31 -12.61 15.94
CA VAL A 222 9.68 -12.63 14.53
C VAL A 222 8.82 -11.65 13.75
N GLU A 223 9.44 -10.80 12.96
CA GLU A 223 8.77 -9.88 12.06
C GLU A 223 8.99 -10.30 10.60
N VAL A 224 7.89 -10.53 9.86
CA VAL A 224 7.91 -10.89 8.45
C VAL A 224 6.81 -10.16 7.68
N ALA A 225 7.13 -9.62 6.52
CA ALA A 225 6.16 -8.91 5.68
C ALA A 225 5.32 -9.85 4.80
N ASP A 226 5.81 -11.06 4.55
CA ASP A 226 5.18 -12.06 3.68
C ASP A 226 4.32 -13.02 4.50
N VAL A 227 3.04 -13.13 4.14
CA VAL A 227 2.06 -13.97 4.85
C VAL A 227 2.41 -15.45 4.75
N GLY A 228 2.87 -15.93 3.59
CA GLY A 228 3.23 -17.34 3.42
C GLY A 228 4.39 -17.74 4.32
N THR A 229 5.38 -16.87 4.47
CA THR A 229 6.50 -17.05 5.40
C THR A 229 6.03 -17.03 6.85
N ALA A 230 5.14 -16.10 7.23
CA ALA A 230 4.57 -16.04 8.57
C ALA A 230 3.82 -17.35 8.91
N VAL A 231 3.00 -17.83 7.99
CA VAL A 231 2.26 -19.11 8.14
C VAL A 231 3.21 -20.30 8.35
N ASN A 232 4.33 -20.35 7.61
CA ASN A 232 5.31 -21.42 7.78
C ASN A 232 6.02 -21.38 9.14
N PHE A 233 6.31 -20.19 9.67
CA PHE A 233 6.89 -20.04 11.01
C PHE A 233 5.89 -20.44 12.11
N ILE A 234 4.61 -20.07 11.95
CA ILE A 234 3.55 -20.52 12.88
C ILE A 234 3.41 -22.05 12.84
N ARG A 235 3.37 -22.63 11.63
CA ARG A 235 3.28 -24.09 11.44
C ARG A 235 4.46 -24.84 12.06
N ALA A 236 5.64 -24.23 12.05
CA ALA A 236 6.84 -24.76 12.69
C ALA A 236 6.85 -24.60 14.23
N GLY A 237 5.80 -24.02 14.84
CA GLY A 237 5.70 -23.83 16.28
C GLY A 237 6.57 -22.69 16.85
N LEU A 238 7.05 -21.75 16.01
CA LEU A 238 7.91 -20.68 16.46
C LEU A 238 7.15 -19.53 17.16
N GLY A 239 5.81 -19.56 17.11
CA GLY A 239 4.93 -18.59 17.75
C GLY A 239 3.53 -18.66 17.17
N ILE A 240 2.70 -17.71 17.58
CA ILE A 240 1.32 -17.55 17.12
C ILE A 240 1.18 -16.27 16.28
N GLY A 241 0.16 -16.15 15.44
CA GLY A 241 -0.01 -14.94 14.61
C GLY A 241 -1.45 -14.63 14.28
N PHE A 242 -1.78 -13.34 14.21
CA PHE A 242 -3.07 -12.86 13.74
C PHE A 242 -3.08 -12.70 12.23
N LEU A 243 -3.96 -13.41 11.55
CA LEU A 243 -4.14 -13.31 10.10
C LEU A 243 -5.62 -13.26 9.74
N GLY A 244 -5.94 -12.64 8.60
CA GLY A 244 -7.25 -12.77 7.98
C GLY A 244 -7.45 -14.20 7.49
N HIS A 245 -8.62 -14.74 7.77
CA HIS A 245 -8.93 -16.14 7.47
C HIS A 245 -8.75 -16.53 5.99
N PHE A 246 -8.99 -15.59 5.09
CA PHE A 246 -8.83 -15.76 3.64
C PHE A 246 -7.37 -15.87 3.18
N LEU A 247 -6.40 -15.44 4.00
CA LEU A 247 -4.97 -15.44 3.65
C LEU A 247 -4.30 -16.81 3.82
N VAL A 248 -4.98 -17.78 4.44
CA VAL A 248 -4.44 -19.10 4.72
C VAL A 248 -5.35 -20.18 4.12
N PRO A 249 -5.27 -20.41 2.79
CA PRO A 249 -6.09 -21.43 2.14
C PRO A 249 -5.71 -22.84 2.55
N ASP A 250 -4.43 -23.13 2.73
CA ASP A 250 -3.94 -24.41 3.25
C ASP A 250 -3.66 -24.31 4.76
N ARG A 251 -4.48 -25.00 5.54
CA ARG A 251 -4.40 -25.04 7.02
C ARG A 251 -3.79 -26.32 7.56
N THR A 252 -3.23 -27.15 6.72
CA THR A 252 -2.58 -28.40 7.17
C THR A 252 -1.52 -28.08 8.24
N GLY A 253 -1.58 -28.73 9.39
CA GLY A 253 -0.69 -28.48 10.53
C GLY A 253 -0.96 -27.20 11.31
N LEU A 254 -2.13 -26.58 11.11
CA LEU A 254 -2.53 -25.33 11.77
C LEU A 254 -3.94 -25.45 12.35
N ASP A 255 -4.12 -24.83 13.51
CA ASP A 255 -5.43 -24.58 14.11
C ASP A 255 -5.69 -23.10 14.28
N THR A 256 -6.93 -22.73 14.52
CA THR A 256 -7.35 -21.34 14.69
C THR A 256 -8.04 -21.11 16.03
N VAL A 257 -7.65 -20.02 16.67
CA VAL A 257 -8.23 -19.58 17.95
C VAL A 257 -8.85 -18.20 17.75
N ARG A 258 -10.05 -17.97 18.29
CA ARG A 258 -10.71 -16.67 18.30
C ARG A 258 -10.44 -15.96 19.62
N VAL A 259 -10.38 -14.63 19.57
CA VAL A 259 -10.35 -13.81 20.77
C VAL A 259 -11.75 -13.75 21.37
N ALA A 260 -11.85 -13.94 22.70
CA ALA A 260 -13.14 -14.03 23.39
C ALA A 260 -13.71 -12.64 23.74
N ASP A 261 -12.84 -11.71 24.06
CA ASP A 261 -13.13 -10.38 24.66
C ASP A 261 -12.89 -9.20 23.70
N HIS A 262 -12.32 -9.44 22.52
CA HIS A 262 -12.08 -8.41 21.51
C HIS A 262 -12.40 -8.95 20.12
N GLU A 263 -13.03 -8.12 19.29
CA GLU A 263 -13.24 -8.43 17.88
C GLU A 263 -12.22 -7.66 17.03
N LEU A 264 -11.24 -8.36 16.47
CA LEU A 264 -10.26 -7.76 15.58
C LEU A 264 -10.75 -7.90 14.14
N ARG A 265 -10.84 -6.79 13.44
CA ARG A 265 -11.24 -6.74 12.03
C ARG A 265 -10.18 -6.02 11.22
N TRP A 266 -9.79 -6.63 10.12
CA TRP A 266 -8.93 -6.02 9.12
C TRP A 266 -9.78 -5.50 7.96
N GLN A 267 -9.51 -4.28 7.54
CA GLN A 267 -10.26 -3.64 6.47
C GLN A 267 -9.35 -3.36 5.27
N LEU A 268 -9.74 -3.83 4.09
CA LEU A 268 -9.14 -3.42 2.83
C LEU A 268 -9.84 -2.19 2.29
N THR A 269 -9.08 -1.20 1.92
CA THR A 269 -9.57 0.09 1.43
C THR A 269 -8.79 0.48 0.17
N VAL A 270 -9.46 0.97 -0.86
CA VAL A 270 -8.80 1.69 -1.95
C VAL A 270 -8.71 3.17 -1.58
N ALA A 271 -7.56 3.78 -1.86
CA ALA A 271 -7.29 5.17 -1.54
C ALA A 271 -6.63 5.92 -2.69
N THR A 272 -6.88 7.23 -2.74
CA THR A 272 -6.20 8.23 -3.58
C THR A 272 -5.83 9.44 -2.72
N ALA A 273 -4.93 10.30 -3.18
CA ALA A 273 -4.64 11.55 -2.47
C ALA A 273 -5.84 12.51 -2.60
N ALA A 274 -6.34 13.04 -1.47
CA ALA A 274 -7.47 13.99 -1.48
C ALA A 274 -7.08 15.36 -2.07
N THR A 275 -5.79 15.69 -2.03
CA THR A 275 -5.26 16.98 -2.52
C THR A 275 -5.05 17.01 -4.04
N ARG A 276 -5.22 15.88 -4.73
CA ARG A 276 -4.97 15.74 -6.17
C ARG A 276 -6.20 15.20 -6.89
N ARG A 277 -6.54 15.83 -8.02
CA ARG A 277 -7.57 15.27 -8.89
C ARG A 277 -7.02 14.04 -9.62
N PRO A 278 -7.70 12.89 -9.61
CA PRO A 278 -7.32 11.74 -10.38
C PRO A 278 -7.22 12.04 -11.88
N SER A 279 -6.27 11.43 -12.57
CA SER A 279 -6.21 11.49 -14.03
C SER A 279 -7.39 10.71 -14.63
N ALA A 280 -7.72 10.94 -15.90
CA ALA A 280 -8.78 10.21 -16.58
C ALA A 280 -8.52 8.68 -16.62
N ALA A 281 -7.25 8.27 -16.70
CA ALA A 281 -6.86 6.85 -16.61
C ALA A 281 -7.11 6.30 -15.20
N THR A 282 -6.81 7.10 -14.17
CA THR A 282 -7.08 6.73 -12.77
C THR A 282 -8.58 6.67 -12.50
N GLU A 283 -9.36 7.63 -13.00
CA GLU A 283 -10.84 7.60 -12.91
C GLU A 283 -11.40 6.31 -13.55
N ALA A 284 -10.99 5.96 -14.77
CA ALA A 284 -11.42 4.73 -15.45
C ALA A 284 -11.05 3.44 -14.68
N PHE A 285 -9.88 3.42 -14.03
CA PHE A 285 -9.49 2.32 -13.15
C PHE A 285 -10.41 2.22 -11.93
N LEU A 286 -10.70 3.35 -11.27
CA LEU A 286 -11.56 3.40 -10.08
C LEU A 286 -13.01 3.06 -10.41
N ASP A 287 -13.53 3.48 -11.56
CA ASP A 287 -14.88 3.15 -12.03
C ASP A 287 -15.02 1.65 -12.25
N LEU A 288 -14.08 1.03 -12.97
CA LEU A 288 -14.05 -0.43 -13.16
C LEU A 288 -13.90 -1.19 -11.84
N LEU A 289 -13.09 -0.68 -10.91
CA LEU A 289 -13.00 -1.25 -9.57
C LEU A 289 -14.34 -1.14 -8.85
N GLY A 290 -15.06 -0.02 -9.00
CA GLY A 290 -16.40 0.19 -8.45
C GLY A 290 -17.46 -0.76 -9.02
N GLU A 291 -17.44 -0.98 -10.34
CA GLU A 291 -18.33 -1.92 -11.01
C GLU A 291 -18.14 -3.36 -10.50
N ARG A 292 -16.90 -3.78 -10.29
CA ARG A 292 -16.55 -5.16 -9.90
C ARG A 292 -16.58 -5.40 -8.39
N HIS A 293 -16.35 -4.36 -7.61
CA HIS A 293 -16.33 -4.38 -6.15
C HIS A 293 -17.21 -3.23 -5.63
N PRO A 294 -18.53 -3.32 -5.76
CA PRO A 294 -19.42 -2.35 -5.15
C PRO A 294 -19.19 -2.35 -3.63
N SER A 295 -19.13 -1.17 -3.02
CA SER A 295 -18.97 -1.06 -1.56
C SER A 295 -19.97 -1.95 -0.86
N PRO A 296 -19.59 -2.72 0.17
CA PRO A 296 -20.54 -3.49 0.93
C PRO A 296 -21.56 -2.51 1.51
N LEU A 297 -22.82 -2.62 1.06
CA LEU A 297 -23.96 -2.01 1.74
C LEU A 297 -23.86 -2.47 3.18
N GLY A 298 -23.83 -1.55 4.13
CA GLY A 298 -23.58 -1.82 5.54
C GLY A 298 -24.36 -3.05 6.01
N GLY A 299 -23.64 -4.08 6.49
CA GLY A 299 -24.22 -5.24 7.16
C GLY A 299 -24.75 -6.34 6.24
N ALA A 300 -23.93 -6.92 5.39
CA ALA A 300 -24.27 -8.21 4.76
C ALA A 300 -23.39 -9.32 5.37
N SER A 301 -24.07 -10.13 6.13
CA SER A 301 -23.75 -11.47 6.61
C SER A 301 -22.72 -12.23 5.81
N THR A 302 -21.70 -12.69 6.51
CA THR A 302 -20.86 -13.85 6.18
C THR A 302 -21.68 -15.15 6.06
N GLN A 303 -22.66 -15.25 5.16
CA GLN A 303 -23.45 -16.47 4.93
C GLN A 303 -22.96 -17.30 3.73
N GLY A 304 -21.72 -17.09 3.24
CA GLY A 304 -21.17 -17.85 2.13
C GLY A 304 -19.87 -18.59 2.39
N LEU A 305 -19.28 -18.52 3.59
CA LEU A 305 -17.98 -19.11 3.90
C LEU A 305 -18.00 -20.19 5.00
N ASN A 306 -19.16 -20.71 5.35
CA ASN A 306 -19.31 -21.75 6.39
C ASN A 306 -19.61 -23.16 5.84
N SER A 307 -19.33 -23.44 4.60
CA SER A 307 -19.45 -24.80 4.07
C SER A 307 -18.27 -25.12 3.15
N VAL A 308 -17.18 -25.59 3.72
CA VAL A 308 -16.39 -26.78 3.38
C VAL A 308 -15.43 -27.03 4.54
#